data_e6803a28297b078b6e0eb6157de4cf33
#
_entry.id   e6803a28297b078b6e0eb6157de4cf33
#
_cell.length_a   1.000
_cell.length_b   1.000
_cell.length_c   1.000
_cell.angle_alpha   90.00
_cell.angle_beta   90.00
_cell.angle_gamma   90.00
#
_symmetry.space_group_name_H-M   'P 1'
#
loop_
_entity.id
_entity.type
_entity.pdbx_description
1 polymer ?
#
loop_
_entity_poly.entity_id
_entity_poly.type
_entity_poly.pdbx_seq_one_letter_code
_entity_poly.pdbx_strand_id
1 'polypeptide(L)'
;MKPFPNKKYNIIYADPAWHFSNWSGKGTVKAPINHYNTIKLKDICALPVNEISANNCILFIWCVDPLLDKAFDVIKSWNFTFKTMGFVWVKITKQNKPKMGLGYWTRGS
;
A
#
# COMPACT_ATOMS: atom_id res chain seq x y z
N MET A 1 6.20 2.57 -17.11
CA MET A 1 5.15 3.33 -16.38
C MET A 1 4.96 4.68 -17.05
N LYS A 2 3.71 5.10 -17.17
CA LYS A 2 3.42 6.42 -17.74
C LYS A 2 3.96 7.52 -16.83
N PRO A 3 4.51 8.61 -17.36
CA PRO A 3 4.93 9.73 -16.54
C PRO A 3 3.72 10.38 -15.86
N PHE A 4 3.97 10.96 -14.70
CA PHE A 4 2.92 11.69 -13.99
C PHE A 4 2.57 12.97 -14.77
N PRO A 5 1.31 13.44 -14.65
CA PRO A 5 0.93 14.69 -15.30
C PRO A 5 1.69 15.89 -14.70
N ASN A 6 1.86 16.93 -15.51
CA ASN A 6 2.50 18.16 -15.06
C ASN A 6 1.46 19.06 -14.38
N LYS A 7 0.98 18.64 -13.20
CA LYS A 7 -0.08 19.32 -12.47
C LYS A 7 0.08 19.03 -10.98
N LYS A 8 -0.38 19.94 -10.13
CA LYS A 8 -0.39 19.79 -8.67
C LYS A 8 -1.78 19.43 -8.19
N TYR A 9 -1.85 18.51 -7.22
CA TYR A 9 -3.11 18.03 -6.67
C TYR A 9 -3.18 18.25 -5.18
N ASN A 10 -4.37 18.56 -4.67
CA ASN A 10 -4.62 18.71 -3.24
C ASN A 10 -4.98 17.40 -2.57
N ILE A 11 -5.42 16.41 -3.33
CA ILE A 11 -5.74 15.07 -2.84
C ILE A 11 -5.08 14.07 -3.77
N ILE A 12 -4.34 13.14 -3.19
CA ILE A 12 -3.73 12.04 -3.92
C ILE A 12 -4.21 10.73 -3.30
N TYR A 13 -4.72 9.86 -4.14
CA TYR A 13 -5.18 8.53 -3.76
C TYR A 13 -4.26 7.52 -4.43
N ALA A 14 -3.53 6.75 -3.64
CA ALA A 14 -2.52 5.85 -4.14
C ALA A 14 -2.81 4.41 -3.75
N ASP A 15 -2.65 3.51 -4.71
CA ASP A 15 -2.76 2.08 -4.50
C ASP A 15 -1.54 1.40 -5.12
N PRO A 16 -0.38 1.43 -4.42
CA PRO A 16 0.84 0.85 -4.97
C PRO A 16 0.71 -0.64 -5.17
N ALA A 17 1.34 -1.15 -6.23
CA ALA A 17 1.41 -2.58 -6.49
C ALA A 17 2.49 -3.20 -5.60
N TRP A 18 2.16 -3.40 -4.33
CA TRP A 18 3.10 -3.87 -3.32
C TRP A 18 3.69 -5.23 -3.66
N HIS A 19 4.99 -5.36 -3.40
CA HIS A 19 5.72 -6.62 -3.53
C HIS A 19 6.08 -7.12 -2.14
N PHE A 20 5.66 -8.35 -1.80
CA PHE A 20 6.01 -8.97 -0.53
C PHE A 20 6.17 -10.47 -0.70
N SER A 21 6.91 -11.09 0.24
CA SER A 21 7.18 -12.53 0.21
C SER A 21 6.32 -13.27 1.23
N ASN A 22 5.88 -14.46 0.88
CA ASN A 22 5.22 -15.38 1.79
C ASN A 22 6.24 -16.30 2.45
N TRP A 23 5.87 -16.87 3.61
CA TRP A 23 6.72 -17.81 4.32
C TRP A 23 6.95 -19.11 3.54
N SER A 24 6.01 -19.52 2.69
CA SER A 24 6.13 -20.73 1.91
C SER A 24 5.83 -20.47 0.45
N GLY A 25 6.46 -21.22 -0.44
CA GLY A 25 6.19 -21.13 -1.87
C GLY A 25 4.76 -21.47 -2.25
N LYS A 26 4.07 -22.27 -1.42
CA LYS A 26 2.68 -22.64 -1.68
C LYS A 26 1.73 -21.43 -1.57
N GLY A 27 2.08 -20.45 -0.75
CA GLY A 27 1.29 -19.24 -0.60
C GLY A 27 1.43 -18.27 -1.76
N THR A 28 2.49 -18.35 -2.55
CA THR A 28 2.76 -17.38 -3.60
C THR A 28 1.73 -17.42 -4.72
N VAL A 29 1.09 -18.57 -4.96
CA VAL A 29 0.06 -18.70 -6.00
C VAL A 29 -1.13 -17.78 -5.72
N LYS A 30 -1.45 -17.58 -4.44
CA LYS A 30 -2.57 -16.72 -4.02
C LYS A 30 -2.13 -15.32 -3.64
N ALA A 31 -0.85 -15.05 -3.63
CA ALA A 31 -0.34 -13.74 -3.28
C ALA A 31 -0.52 -12.75 -4.44
N PRO A 32 -0.69 -11.45 -4.17
CA PRO A 32 -0.81 -10.45 -5.23
C PRO A 32 0.33 -10.46 -6.23
N ILE A 33 1.53 -10.86 -5.82
CA ILE A 33 2.70 -10.92 -6.68
C ILE A 33 2.49 -11.85 -7.89
N ASN A 34 1.59 -12.82 -7.79
CA ASN A 34 1.30 -13.76 -8.87
C ASN A 34 0.09 -13.34 -9.72
N HIS A 35 -0.61 -12.28 -9.32
CA HIS A 35 -1.81 -11.79 -10.00
C HIS A 35 -1.60 -10.45 -10.71
N TYR A 36 -0.63 -9.67 -10.29
CA TYR A 36 -0.32 -8.35 -10.86
C TYR A 36 1.19 -8.19 -11.03
N ASN A 37 1.56 -7.25 -11.89
CA ASN A 37 2.94 -6.77 -11.91
C ASN A 37 3.15 -5.92 -10.66
N THR A 38 4.05 -6.37 -9.77
CA THR A 38 4.35 -5.64 -8.54
C THR A 38 5.59 -4.79 -8.72
N ILE A 39 5.77 -3.80 -7.85
CA ILE A 39 6.88 -2.86 -7.88
C ILE A 39 7.66 -3.01 -6.58
N LYS A 40 8.99 -3.04 -6.68
CA LYS A 40 9.84 -3.12 -5.50
C LYS A 40 9.68 -1.88 -4.64
N LEU A 41 9.85 -2.04 -3.32
CA LEU A 41 9.69 -0.95 -2.37
C LEU A 41 10.52 0.29 -2.74
N LYS A 42 11.79 0.09 -3.08
CA LYS A 42 12.67 1.20 -3.43
C LYS A 42 12.15 1.99 -4.62
N ASP A 43 11.50 1.31 -5.57
CA ASP A 43 10.97 1.95 -6.77
C ASP A 43 9.68 2.70 -6.44
N ILE A 44 8.86 2.17 -5.52
CA ILE A 44 7.68 2.89 -5.02
C ILE A 44 8.12 4.16 -4.30
N CYS A 45 9.12 4.07 -3.44
CA CYS A 45 9.66 5.24 -2.72
C CYS A 45 10.23 6.29 -3.68
N ALA A 46 10.77 5.85 -4.81
CA ALA A 46 11.40 6.75 -5.78
C ALA A 46 10.40 7.45 -6.70
N LEU A 47 9.12 7.08 -6.67
CA LEU A 47 8.11 7.76 -7.49
C LEU A 47 8.03 9.24 -7.12
N PRO A 48 7.98 10.16 -8.11
CA PRO A 48 8.02 11.59 -7.83
C PRO A 48 6.65 12.15 -7.42
N VAL A 49 6.03 11.56 -6.40
CA VAL A 49 4.70 11.96 -5.93
C VAL A 49 4.72 13.38 -5.37
N ASN A 50 5.81 13.78 -4.73
CA ASN A 50 5.93 15.14 -4.20
C ASN A 50 5.87 16.20 -5.31
N GLU A 51 6.24 15.87 -6.54
CA GLU A 51 6.19 16.81 -7.66
C GLU A 51 4.76 17.12 -8.11
N ILE A 52 3.81 16.20 -7.83
CA ILE A 52 2.40 16.40 -8.15
C ILE A 52 1.58 16.77 -6.91
N SER A 53 2.24 17.02 -5.79
CA SER A 53 1.57 17.39 -4.53
C SER A 53 1.55 18.90 -4.39
N ALA A 54 0.36 19.49 -4.19
CA ALA A 54 0.24 20.91 -3.86
C ALA A 54 0.77 21.14 -2.44
N ASN A 55 0.95 22.42 -2.07
CA ASN A 55 1.43 22.78 -0.73
C ASN A 55 0.54 22.22 0.37
N ASN A 56 -0.77 22.24 0.16
CA ASN A 56 -1.73 21.59 1.04
C ASN A 56 -2.28 20.38 0.31
N CYS A 57 -1.78 19.20 0.68
CA CYS A 57 -2.15 17.96 0.01
C CYS A 57 -2.43 16.86 1.03
N ILE A 58 -3.50 16.11 0.81
CA ILE A 58 -3.85 14.92 1.60
C ILE A 58 -3.51 13.70 0.77
N LEU A 59 -2.77 12.77 1.36
CA LEU A 59 -2.45 11.50 0.74
C LEU A 59 -3.24 10.38 1.41
N PHE A 60 -3.99 9.64 0.60
CA PHE A 60 -4.59 8.37 1.00
C PHE A 60 -3.83 7.26 0.29
N ILE A 61 -3.23 6.36 1.04
CA ILE A 61 -2.46 5.27 0.47
C ILE A 61 -2.96 3.94 1.02
N TRP A 62 -3.31 3.03 0.11
CA TRP A 62 -3.67 1.67 0.48
C TRP A 62 -2.43 0.87 0.83
N CYS A 63 -2.58 0.03 1.84
CA CYS A 63 -1.49 -0.84 2.29
C CYS A 63 -2.07 -2.16 2.76
N VAL A 64 -1.32 -3.24 2.53
CA VAL A 64 -1.65 -4.54 3.13
C VAL A 64 -0.96 -4.64 4.48
N ASP A 65 -1.63 -5.27 5.45
CA ASP A 65 -1.16 -5.29 6.84
C ASP A 65 0.30 -5.75 7.00
N PRO A 66 0.77 -6.81 6.31
CA PRO A 66 2.16 -7.24 6.48
C PRO A 66 3.20 -6.23 6.04
N LEU A 67 2.82 -5.20 5.30
CA LEU A 67 3.71 -4.18 4.79
C LEU A 67 3.45 -2.81 5.40
N LEU A 68 2.75 -2.75 6.52
CA LEU A 68 2.41 -1.47 7.14
C LEU A 68 3.66 -0.65 7.49
N ASP A 69 4.70 -1.28 8.00
CA ASP A 69 5.97 -0.62 8.30
C ASP A 69 6.61 -0.06 7.03
N LYS A 70 6.48 -0.75 5.91
CA LYS A 70 7.01 -0.29 4.62
C LYS A 70 6.23 0.89 4.08
N ALA A 71 4.91 0.93 4.35
CA ALA A 71 4.09 2.06 3.95
C ALA A 71 4.55 3.35 4.62
N PHE A 72 5.00 3.29 5.87
CA PHE A 72 5.55 4.47 6.54
C PHE A 72 6.80 5.00 5.83
N ASP A 73 7.66 4.10 5.34
CA ASP A 73 8.84 4.50 4.56
C ASP A 73 8.44 5.22 3.26
N VAL A 74 7.42 4.71 2.59
CA VAL A 74 6.91 5.31 1.35
C VAL A 74 6.34 6.69 1.62
N ILE A 75 5.50 6.82 2.64
CA ILE A 75 4.89 8.09 3.03
C ILE A 75 5.97 9.15 3.27
N LYS A 76 7.01 8.79 4.01
CA LYS A 76 8.13 9.67 4.30
C LYS A 76 8.92 10.02 3.04
N SER A 77 9.19 9.03 2.18
CA SER A 77 9.92 9.22 0.92
C SER A 77 9.18 10.17 -0.03
N TRP A 78 7.86 10.14 0.00
CA TRP A 78 7.02 11.04 -0.80
C TRP A 78 6.83 12.41 -0.15
N ASN A 79 7.55 12.66 0.96
CA ASN A 79 7.55 13.93 1.68
C ASN A 79 6.23 14.22 2.39
N PHE A 80 5.58 13.19 2.88
CA PHE A 80 4.37 13.30 3.70
C PHE A 80 4.66 12.87 5.14
N THR A 81 3.77 13.29 6.05
CA THR A 81 3.81 12.86 7.45
C THR A 81 2.57 12.01 7.73
N PHE A 82 2.77 10.82 8.29
CA PHE A 82 1.67 9.97 8.68
C PHE A 82 0.85 10.63 9.80
N LYS A 83 -0.46 10.63 9.66
CA LYS A 83 -1.38 11.19 10.65
C LYS A 83 -2.24 10.13 11.30
N THR A 84 -2.92 9.30 10.51
CA THR A 84 -3.84 8.30 11.04
C THR A 84 -4.26 7.31 9.96
N MET A 85 -4.95 6.27 10.39
CA MET A 85 -5.64 5.36 9.46
C MET A 85 -6.92 6.04 9.00
N GLY A 86 -7.10 6.14 7.67
CA GLY A 86 -8.30 6.72 7.10
C GLY A 86 -9.46 5.74 7.05
N PHE A 87 -9.20 4.59 6.45
CA PHE A 87 -10.22 3.56 6.22
C PHE A 87 -9.60 2.18 6.37
N VAL A 88 -10.43 1.20 6.72
CA VAL A 88 -10.04 -0.21 6.75
C VAL A 88 -11.02 -0.98 5.88
N TRP A 89 -10.50 -1.71 4.91
CA TRP A 89 -11.32 -2.57 4.05
C TRP A 89 -11.39 -3.94 4.68
N VAL A 90 -12.57 -4.29 5.17
CA VAL A 90 -12.84 -5.60 5.77
C VAL A 90 -13.65 -6.42 4.78
N LYS A 91 -13.08 -7.54 4.32
CA LYS A 91 -13.81 -8.46 3.45
C LYS A 91 -14.84 -9.22 4.28
N ILE A 92 -16.01 -9.41 3.72
CA ILE A 92 -17.09 -10.13 4.39
C ILE A 92 -17.49 -11.37 3.61
N THR A 93 -18.09 -12.31 4.31
CA THR A 93 -18.67 -13.52 3.71
C THR A 93 -20.05 -13.21 3.13
N LYS A 94 -20.66 -14.20 2.45
CA LYS A 94 -22.03 -14.07 1.95
C LYS A 94 -23.03 -13.85 3.07
N GLN A 95 -22.69 -14.22 4.32
CA GLN A 95 -23.54 -14.02 5.50
C GLN A 95 -23.24 -12.69 6.22
N ASN A 96 -22.54 -11.76 5.58
CA ASN A 96 -22.17 -10.45 6.15
C ASN A 96 -21.30 -10.55 7.39
N LYS A 97 -20.51 -11.61 7.52
CA LYS A 97 -19.53 -11.75 8.61
C LYS A 97 -18.14 -11.47 8.12
N PRO A 98 -17.24 -10.93 8.96
CA PRO A 98 -15.85 -10.73 8.55
C PRO A 98 -15.24 -12.02 8.01
N LYS A 99 -14.61 -11.94 6.86
CA LYS A 99 -13.99 -13.11 6.24
C LYS A 99 -12.69 -13.42 6.96
N MET A 100 -12.61 -14.62 7.52
CA MET A 100 -11.37 -15.12 8.11
C MET A 100 -10.56 -15.85 7.07
N GLY A 101 -9.29 -15.54 6.99
CA GLY A 101 -8.36 -16.21 6.11
C GLY A 101 -7.11 -16.63 6.85
N LEU A 102 -6.22 -17.33 6.14
CA LEU A 102 -4.90 -17.62 6.64
C LEU A 102 -4.05 -16.35 6.49
N GLY A 103 -4.13 -15.49 7.49
CA GLY A 103 -3.43 -14.22 7.46
C GLY A 103 -2.05 -14.26 8.09
N TYR A 104 -1.45 -13.11 8.19
CA TYR A 104 -0.17 -12.92 8.87
C TYR A 104 -0.44 -12.54 10.32
N TRP A 105 0.46 -12.96 11.20
CA TRP A 105 0.33 -12.72 12.63
C TRP A 105 1.43 -11.81 13.13
N THR A 106 1.09 -10.91 14.01
CA THR A 106 2.08 -10.18 14.81
C THR A 106 2.27 -10.94 16.11
N ARG A 107 3.51 -11.24 16.42
CA ARG A 107 3.87 -11.94 17.66
C ARG A 107 4.49 -10.98 18.62
N GLY A 108 4.18 -11.17 19.90
CA GLY A 108 4.93 -10.54 20.95
C GLY A 108 6.34 -11.10 21.05
N SER A 109 7.24 -10.30 21.46
CA SER A 109 8.63 -10.71 21.71
C SER A 109 8.73 -11.60 22.94
#